data_5eadc51d37dca2061203c47782700a17
#
_entry.id   5eadc51d37dca2061203c47782700a17
#
_cell.length_a   1.000
_cell.length_b   1.000
_cell.length_c   1.000
_cell.angle_alpha   90.00
_cell.angle_beta   90.00
_cell.angle_gamma   90.00
#
_symmetry.space_group_name_H-M   'P 1'
#
loop_
_entity.id
_entity.type
_entity.pdbx_description
1 polymer ?
#
loop_
_entity_poly.entity_id
_entity_poly.type
_entity_poly.pdbx_seq_one_letter_code
_entity_poly.pdbx_strand_id
1 'polypeptide(L)'
;MDYIIDGMNQDQLDALEQMPVNFANKICDYIIKLQEETARENFYNWLEVGKIVTEPRFKLTSHITLSGKASSLTKSLYKQECELDDNFEYDMAMALTGIDSVRWWHRNPTSGRNAFCLNAFRNHYPDFIVMTNSGKVLLVETKGDQLENAESREKIKLGRAWQNAAGSQYRYYMVFQNKDLHLEGAYRFDEFLKILGEL
;
A
#
# COMPACT_ATOMS: atom_id res chain seq x y z
N MET A 1 -31.71 -13.52 -14.77
CA MET A 1 -31.80 -14.49 -13.63
C MET A 1 -32.04 -15.90 -14.13
N ASP A 2 -32.85 -16.07 -15.14
CA ASP A 2 -33.24 -17.38 -15.71
C ASP A 2 -32.06 -18.25 -16.16
N TYR A 3 -31.07 -17.66 -16.82
CA TYR A 3 -29.85 -18.37 -17.25
C TYR A 3 -29.01 -19.02 -16.11
N ILE A 4 -29.08 -18.48 -14.91
CA ILE A 4 -28.36 -19.05 -13.76
C ILE A 4 -29.13 -20.23 -13.20
N ILE A 5 -30.46 -20.13 -13.18
CA ILE A 5 -31.36 -21.16 -12.64
C ILE A 5 -31.41 -22.35 -13.58
N ASP A 6 -31.44 -22.13 -14.90
CA ASP A 6 -31.50 -23.19 -15.91
C ASP A 6 -30.27 -24.11 -15.91
N GLY A 7 -29.14 -23.66 -15.37
CA GLY A 7 -27.90 -24.45 -15.24
C GLY A 7 -27.76 -25.20 -13.91
N MET A 8 -28.71 -25.06 -12.98
CA MET A 8 -28.61 -25.63 -11.64
C MET A 8 -29.20 -27.07 -11.59
N ASN A 9 -28.51 -27.93 -10.84
CA ASN A 9 -29.08 -29.22 -10.48
C ASN A 9 -30.06 -29.06 -9.30
N GLN A 10 -30.81 -30.15 -8.96
CA GLN A 10 -31.86 -30.10 -7.95
C GLN A 10 -31.31 -29.72 -6.56
N ASP A 11 -30.14 -30.25 -6.16
CA ASP A 11 -29.53 -29.91 -4.85
C ASP A 11 -29.19 -28.45 -4.74
N GLN A 12 -28.76 -27.81 -5.84
CA GLN A 12 -28.47 -26.37 -5.90
C GLN A 12 -29.74 -25.53 -5.84
N LEU A 13 -30.83 -25.98 -6.46
CA LEU A 13 -32.14 -25.32 -6.39
C LEU A 13 -32.71 -25.41 -4.97
N ASP A 14 -32.63 -26.58 -4.34
CA ASP A 14 -33.08 -26.77 -2.96
C ASP A 14 -32.26 -25.89 -1.97
N ALA A 15 -30.96 -25.77 -2.19
CA ALA A 15 -30.12 -24.89 -1.39
C ALA A 15 -30.46 -23.41 -1.59
N LEU A 16 -30.84 -23.00 -2.80
CA LEU A 16 -31.29 -21.64 -3.11
C LEU A 16 -32.61 -21.32 -2.40
N GLU A 17 -33.57 -22.25 -2.40
CA GLU A 17 -34.84 -22.06 -1.71
C GLU A 17 -34.68 -21.97 -0.19
N GLN A 18 -33.79 -22.80 0.38
CA GLN A 18 -33.54 -22.83 1.83
C GLN A 18 -32.72 -21.63 2.35
N MET A 19 -31.79 -21.09 1.55
CA MET A 19 -30.87 -20.01 1.95
C MET A 19 -30.68 -18.95 0.85
N PRO A 20 -31.73 -18.25 0.41
CA PRO A 20 -31.62 -17.31 -0.70
C PRO A 20 -30.64 -16.15 -0.45
N VAL A 21 -30.54 -15.69 0.80
CA VAL A 21 -29.61 -14.62 1.19
C VAL A 21 -28.16 -15.07 1.07
N ASN A 22 -27.84 -16.28 1.53
CA ASN A 22 -26.47 -16.82 1.41
C ASN A 22 -26.06 -17.01 -0.04
N PHE A 23 -27.00 -17.44 -0.89
CA PHE A 23 -26.76 -17.61 -2.32
C PHE A 23 -26.51 -16.26 -3.00
N ALA A 24 -27.35 -15.26 -2.72
CA ALA A 24 -27.16 -13.90 -3.22
C ALA A 24 -25.81 -13.30 -2.78
N ASN A 25 -25.43 -13.48 -1.53
CA ASN A 25 -24.13 -13.03 -1.04
C ASN A 25 -22.96 -13.69 -1.79
N LYS A 26 -22.99 -15.00 -2.00
CA LYS A 26 -21.97 -15.73 -2.79
C LYS A 26 -21.85 -15.21 -4.23
N ILE A 27 -22.99 -14.91 -4.87
CA ILE A 27 -22.97 -14.28 -6.20
C ILE A 27 -22.35 -12.89 -6.15
N CYS A 28 -22.72 -12.06 -5.18
CA CYS A 28 -22.15 -10.75 -5.01
C CYS A 28 -20.63 -10.82 -4.78
N ASP A 29 -20.17 -11.70 -3.91
CA ASP A 29 -18.74 -11.90 -3.64
C ASP A 29 -18.00 -12.34 -4.91
N TYR A 30 -18.58 -13.22 -5.69
CA TYR A 30 -18.00 -13.68 -6.96
C TYR A 30 -17.93 -12.56 -8.00
N ILE A 31 -18.98 -11.75 -8.12
CA ILE A 31 -19.01 -10.58 -9.02
C ILE A 31 -17.95 -9.56 -8.60
N ILE A 32 -17.86 -9.24 -7.29
CA ILE A 32 -16.85 -8.32 -6.76
C ILE A 32 -15.45 -8.83 -7.10
N LYS A 33 -15.19 -10.12 -6.88
CA LYS A 33 -13.90 -10.73 -7.21
C LYS A 33 -13.57 -10.62 -8.69
N LEU A 34 -14.51 -10.91 -9.59
CA LEU A 34 -14.31 -10.76 -11.03
C LEU A 34 -14.05 -9.30 -11.44
N GLN A 35 -14.77 -8.36 -10.82
CA GLN A 35 -14.54 -6.93 -11.06
C GLN A 35 -13.15 -6.49 -10.63
N GLU A 36 -12.68 -6.94 -9.46
CA GLU A 36 -11.34 -6.63 -8.97
C GLU A 36 -10.26 -7.24 -9.87
N GLU A 37 -10.42 -8.49 -10.29
CA GLU A 37 -9.48 -9.16 -11.21
C GLU A 37 -9.41 -8.44 -12.56
N THR A 38 -10.56 -8.10 -13.15
CA THR A 38 -10.65 -7.37 -14.41
C THR A 38 -10.06 -5.96 -14.30
N ALA A 39 -10.37 -5.24 -13.22
CA ALA A 39 -9.84 -3.90 -12.99
C ALA A 39 -8.31 -3.93 -12.86
N ARG A 40 -7.75 -4.93 -12.16
CA ARG A 40 -6.32 -5.14 -12.03
C ARG A 40 -5.64 -5.42 -13.37
N GLU A 41 -6.17 -6.35 -14.15
CA GLU A 41 -5.63 -6.68 -15.47
C GLU A 41 -5.66 -5.47 -16.40
N ASN A 42 -6.77 -4.77 -16.46
CA ASN A 42 -6.91 -3.57 -17.27
C ASN A 42 -5.92 -2.47 -16.83
N PHE A 43 -5.74 -2.27 -15.53
CA PHE A 43 -4.81 -1.29 -15.01
C PHE A 43 -3.37 -1.56 -15.48
N TYR A 44 -2.87 -2.79 -15.31
CA TYR A 44 -1.51 -3.13 -15.73
C TYR A 44 -1.34 -3.08 -17.26
N ASN A 45 -2.34 -3.55 -18.02
CA ASN A 45 -2.32 -3.44 -19.48
C ASN A 45 -2.28 -1.97 -19.94
N TRP A 46 -3.05 -1.09 -19.32
CA TRP A 46 -3.04 0.35 -19.65
C TRP A 46 -1.75 1.04 -19.23
N LEU A 47 -1.14 0.62 -18.14
CA LEU A 47 0.16 1.12 -17.71
C LEU A 47 1.24 0.71 -18.72
N GLU A 48 1.26 -0.54 -19.15
CA GLU A 48 2.21 -1.08 -20.11
C GLU A 48 2.14 -0.38 -21.49
N VAL A 49 0.92 -0.12 -21.97
CA VAL A 49 0.73 0.59 -23.24
C VAL A 49 0.77 2.11 -23.14
N GLY A 50 1.14 2.65 -21.97
CA GLY A 50 1.30 4.09 -21.74
C GLY A 50 0.00 4.90 -21.72
N LYS A 51 -1.15 4.26 -21.54
CA LYS A 51 -2.44 4.95 -21.37
C LYS A 51 -2.60 5.57 -19.97
N ILE A 52 -1.86 5.04 -18.98
CA ILE A 52 -1.80 5.61 -17.63
C ILE A 52 -0.46 6.31 -17.49
N VAL A 53 -0.51 7.59 -17.15
CA VAL A 53 0.68 8.39 -16.87
C VAL A 53 0.82 8.52 -15.36
N THR A 54 2.01 8.21 -14.87
CA THR A 54 2.32 8.39 -13.44
C THR A 54 2.66 9.86 -13.17
N GLU A 55 1.94 10.48 -12.25
CA GLU A 55 2.28 11.78 -11.68
C GLU A 55 2.87 11.57 -10.28
N PRO A 56 4.20 11.52 -10.14
CA PRO A 56 4.84 11.19 -8.87
C PRO A 56 4.84 12.35 -7.88
N ARG A 57 4.57 13.56 -8.35
CA ARG A 57 4.61 14.76 -7.51
C ARG A 57 3.39 14.81 -6.62
N PHE A 58 3.66 14.93 -5.33
CA PHE A 58 2.64 15.13 -4.32
C PHE A 58 2.91 16.43 -3.58
N LYS A 59 1.92 17.30 -3.51
CA LYS A 59 2.03 18.55 -2.76
C LYS A 59 1.66 18.28 -1.31
N LEU A 60 2.68 18.19 -0.49
CA LEU A 60 2.50 18.14 0.96
C LEU A 60 1.82 19.42 1.45
N THR A 61 0.86 19.28 2.34
CA THR A 61 0.12 20.41 2.92
C THR A 61 1.00 21.18 3.91
N SER A 62 0.66 22.44 4.19
CA SER A 62 1.39 23.23 5.20
C SER A 62 1.16 22.74 6.63
N HIS A 63 0.09 21.99 6.86
CA HIS A 63 -0.29 21.41 8.15
C HIS A 63 -1.14 20.17 7.91
N ILE A 64 -1.15 19.26 8.87
CA ILE A 64 -1.96 18.05 8.88
C ILE A 64 -2.98 18.10 10.01
N THR A 65 -4.10 17.41 9.84
CA THR A 65 -5.03 17.13 10.92
C THR A 65 -4.53 15.90 11.65
N LEU A 66 -4.18 16.05 12.93
CA LEU A 66 -3.69 14.95 13.74
C LEU A 66 -4.83 13.95 14.02
N SER A 67 -4.51 12.68 13.95
CA SER A 67 -5.38 11.56 14.34
C SER A 67 -4.70 10.76 15.43
N GLY A 68 -5.49 10.30 16.40
CA GLY A 68 -5.01 9.49 17.50
C GLY A 68 -3.96 10.20 18.37
N LYS A 69 -3.03 9.43 18.93
CA LYS A 69 -1.96 9.93 19.81
C LYS A 69 -0.81 10.46 18.97
N ALA A 70 -0.75 11.78 18.82
CA ALA A 70 0.28 12.43 18.03
C ALA A 70 1.70 12.19 18.60
N SER A 71 2.66 11.97 17.70
CA SER A 71 4.08 11.79 18.02
C SER A 71 4.91 13.00 17.61
N SER A 72 5.88 13.38 18.46
CA SER A 72 6.87 14.43 18.16
C SER A 72 8.25 13.80 18.14
N LEU A 73 8.77 13.58 16.93
CA LEU A 73 10.10 13.00 16.70
C LEU A 73 10.93 13.95 15.83
N THR A 74 12.23 13.91 15.99
CA THR A 74 13.13 14.73 15.16
C THR A 74 13.11 14.26 13.71
N LYS A 75 13.45 15.16 12.79
CA LYS A 75 13.36 14.95 11.35
C LYS A 75 11.93 14.66 10.83
N SER A 76 10.91 14.67 11.66
CA SER A 76 9.54 14.64 11.13
C SER A 76 9.25 15.93 10.36
N LEU A 77 8.49 15.80 9.26
CA LEU A 77 8.17 16.95 8.40
C LEU A 77 7.29 17.97 9.12
N TYR A 78 6.38 17.48 9.95
CA TYR A 78 5.49 18.31 10.78
C TYR A 78 5.95 18.28 12.23
N LYS A 79 5.65 19.34 12.98
CA LYS A 79 5.97 19.43 14.41
C LYS A 79 5.43 18.24 15.22
N GLN A 80 4.30 17.72 14.78
CA GLN A 80 3.68 16.51 15.30
C GLN A 80 3.18 15.69 14.11
N GLU A 81 3.35 14.38 14.18
CA GLU A 81 2.83 13.41 13.21
C GLU A 81 1.61 12.69 13.78
N CYS A 82 0.80 12.10 12.89
CA CYS A 82 -0.31 11.23 13.27
C CYS A 82 0.18 10.04 14.09
N GLU A 83 -0.75 9.40 14.77
CA GLU A 83 -0.48 8.18 15.55
C GLU A 83 0.20 7.12 14.67
N LEU A 84 1.17 6.46 15.28
CA LEU A 84 1.80 5.27 14.72
C LEU A 84 0.97 4.07 15.18
N ASP A 85 0.49 3.27 14.24
CA ASP A 85 -0.56 2.27 14.49
C ASP A 85 -0.06 1.07 15.31
N ASP A 86 1.25 0.77 15.24
CA ASP A 86 1.86 -0.34 15.98
C ASP A 86 3.30 -0.07 16.43
N ASN A 87 3.86 -1.03 17.16
CA ASN A 87 5.25 -0.94 17.64
C ASN A 87 6.25 -0.92 16.48
N PHE A 88 6.00 -1.61 15.39
CA PHE A 88 6.92 -1.66 14.26
C PHE A 88 6.94 -0.34 13.48
N GLU A 89 5.81 0.33 13.33
CA GLU A 89 5.78 1.70 12.79
C GLU A 89 6.56 2.67 13.69
N TYR A 90 6.45 2.51 15.02
CA TYR A 90 7.24 3.31 15.96
C TYR A 90 8.74 3.05 15.81
N ASP A 91 9.17 1.79 15.71
CA ASP A 91 10.57 1.40 15.49
C ASP A 91 11.09 1.98 14.17
N MET A 92 10.28 1.93 13.11
CA MET A 92 10.58 2.56 11.83
C MET A 92 10.79 4.06 11.97
N ALA A 93 9.86 4.77 12.60
CA ALA A 93 9.95 6.22 12.80
C ALA A 93 11.20 6.61 13.60
N MET A 94 11.53 5.84 14.64
CA MET A 94 12.75 6.03 15.44
C MET A 94 14.02 5.81 14.59
N ALA A 95 14.03 4.78 13.75
CA ALA A 95 15.15 4.53 12.86
C ALA A 95 15.32 5.63 11.82
N LEU A 96 14.24 6.09 11.19
CA LEU A 96 14.24 7.22 10.25
C LEU A 96 14.79 8.50 10.89
N THR A 97 14.48 8.71 12.16
CA THR A 97 15.01 9.82 12.96
C THR A 97 16.53 9.75 13.16
N GLY A 98 17.09 8.55 13.33
CA GLY A 98 18.51 8.30 13.65
C GLY A 98 19.43 8.22 12.43
N ILE A 99 18.94 7.95 11.22
CA ILE A 99 19.79 7.74 10.03
C ILE A 99 20.17 9.08 9.38
N ASP A 100 21.47 9.30 9.19
CA ASP A 100 22.02 10.58 8.69
C ASP A 100 21.57 10.91 7.28
N SER A 101 21.41 9.92 6.40
CA SER A 101 20.92 10.12 5.01
C SER A 101 19.51 10.69 4.94
N VAL A 102 18.69 10.50 5.99
CA VAL A 102 17.31 11.00 6.05
C VAL A 102 17.31 12.50 6.35
N ARG A 103 16.74 13.28 5.44
CA ARG A 103 16.50 14.71 5.59
C ARG A 103 15.25 15.01 6.39
N TRP A 104 14.13 14.35 6.05
CA TRP A 104 12.87 14.37 6.77
C TRP A 104 12.02 13.15 6.43
N TRP A 105 11.08 12.83 7.31
CA TRP A 105 10.07 11.81 7.10
C TRP A 105 8.68 12.32 7.52
N HIS A 106 7.64 11.71 7.01
CA HIS A 106 6.25 12.01 7.29
C HIS A 106 5.46 10.71 7.42
N ARG A 107 4.64 10.59 8.48
CA ARG A 107 3.64 9.52 8.61
C ARG A 107 2.47 9.86 7.69
N ASN A 108 2.38 9.15 6.60
CA ASN A 108 1.32 9.35 5.62
C ASN A 108 -0.03 8.93 6.22
N PRO A 109 -1.09 9.76 6.16
CA PRO A 109 -2.41 9.34 6.62
C PRO A 109 -2.94 8.15 5.83
N THR A 110 -3.75 7.31 6.47
CA THR A 110 -4.31 6.09 5.85
C THR A 110 -5.47 6.37 4.90
N SER A 111 -5.92 7.62 4.81
CA SER A 111 -7.00 8.04 3.93
C SER A 111 -7.10 9.57 3.84
N GLY A 112 -7.94 10.06 2.93
CA GLY A 112 -8.29 11.48 2.84
C GLY A 112 -7.47 12.25 1.82
N ARG A 113 -7.82 13.55 1.64
CA ARG A 113 -7.23 14.41 0.60
C ARG A 113 -5.76 14.76 0.84
N ASN A 114 -5.32 14.68 2.09
CA ASN A 114 -3.96 15.04 2.49
C ASN A 114 -3.03 13.82 2.56
N ALA A 115 -3.54 12.63 2.24
CA ALA A 115 -2.78 11.41 2.18
C ALA A 115 -2.20 11.21 0.77
N PHE A 116 -0.95 10.83 0.69
CA PHE A 116 -0.38 10.29 -0.54
C PHE A 116 -0.99 8.92 -0.82
N CYS A 117 -1.46 8.73 -2.03
CA CYS A 117 -2.10 7.48 -2.45
C CYS A 117 -1.55 7.03 -3.80
N LEU A 118 -1.15 5.78 -3.90
CA LEU A 118 -1.02 5.12 -5.19
C LEU A 118 -2.43 4.77 -5.67
N ASN A 119 -2.99 5.67 -6.46
CA ASN A 119 -4.33 5.56 -7.00
C ASN A 119 -4.32 4.66 -8.26
N ALA A 120 -4.69 3.42 -8.07
CA ALA A 120 -4.68 2.38 -9.10
C ALA A 120 -6.03 1.65 -9.13
N PHE A 121 -6.05 0.39 -9.57
CA PHE A 121 -7.24 -0.46 -9.44
C PHE A 121 -7.68 -0.64 -7.97
N ARG A 122 -6.75 -0.44 -7.04
CA ARG A 122 -6.97 -0.36 -5.59
C ARG A 122 -6.13 0.78 -5.03
N ASN A 123 -6.70 1.57 -4.14
CA ASN A 123 -5.95 2.62 -3.44
C ASN A 123 -4.95 1.99 -2.46
N HIS A 124 -3.71 2.45 -2.51
CA HIS A 124 -2.68 2.06 -1.57
C HIS A 124 -2.04 3.31 -0.95
N TYR A 125 -2.08 3.39 0.37
CA TYR A 125 -1.52 4.47 1.16
C TYR A 125 -0.28 3.93 1.89
N PRO A 126 0.93 4.15 1.38
CA PRO A 126 2.16 3.76 2.08
C PRO A 126 2.26 4.47 3.44
N ASP A 127 2.83 3.81 4.44
CA ASP A 127 2.86 4.32 5.82
C ASP A 127 3.74 5.56 5.96
N PHE A 128 4.87 5.62 5.25
CA PHE A 128 5.81 6.74 5.35
C PHE A 128 6.20 7.30 3.99
N ILE A 129 6.38 8.62 3.98
CA ILE A 129 7.07 9.34 2.91
C ILE A 129 8.39 9.83 3.50
N VAL A 130 9.50 9.48 2.86
CA VAL A 130 10.86 9.82 3.35
C VAL A 130 11.61 10.58 2.27
N MET A 131 12.24 11.67 2.64
CA MET A 131 13.17 12.43 1.80
C MET A 131 14.59 12.21 2.28
N THR A 132 15.49 11.83 1.39
CA THR A 132 16.92 11.74 1.71
C THR A 132 17.65 13.04 1.43
N ASN A 133 18.86 13.18 1.97
CA ASN A 133 19.75 14.31 1.68
C ASN A 133 20.19 14.35 0.22
N SER A 134 20.26 13.20 -0.44
CA SER A 134 20.52 13.09 -1.89
C SER A 134 19.34 13.49 -2.77
N GLY A 135 18.17 13.79 -2.18
CA GLY A 135 16.95 14.19 -2.89
C GLY A 135 16.10 13.02 -3.38
N LYS A 136 16.34 11.78 -2.91
CA LYS A 136 15.44 10.66 -3.18
C LYS A 136 14.18 10.77 -2.33
N VAL A 137 13.04 10.42 -2.93
CA VAL A 137 11.73 10.31 -2.27
C VAL A 137 11.37 8.84 -2.16
N LEU A 138 11.21 8.37 -0.94
CA LEU A 138 10.89 6.97 -0.67
C LEU A 138 9.46 6.86 -0.15
N LEU A 139 8.71 5.91 -0.68
CA LEU A 139 7.48 5.42 -0.10
C LEU A 139 7.82 4.14 0.67
N VAL A 140 7.49 4.10 1.93
CA VAL A 140 7.79 2.95 2.80
C VAL A 140 6.49 2.44 3.39
N GLU A 141 6.22 1.16 3.19
CA GLU A 141 5.14 0.40 3.82
C GLU A 141 5.74 -0.55 4.83
N THR A 142 5.25 -0.54 6.04
CA THR A 142 5.66 -1.48 7.10
C THR A 142 4.69 -2.65 7.19
N LYS A 143 5.20 -3.84 7.45
CA LYS A 143 4.38 -5.06 7.59
C LYS A 143 4.91 -5.95 8.70
N GLY A 144 4.02 -6.33 9.62
CA GLY A 144 4.30 -7.43 10.53
C GLY A 144 4.47 -8.74 9.76
N ASP A 145 5.34 -9.62 10.23
CA ASP A 145 5.72 -10.86 9.53
C ASP A 145 4.53 -11.80 9.23
N GLN A 146 3.48 -11.74 10.07
CA GLN A 146 2.25 -12.51 9.88
C GLN A 146 1.38 -12.01 8.72
N LEU A 147 1.64 -10.83 8.22
CA LEU A 147 0.86 -10.17 7.16
C LEU A 147 1.42 -10.42 5.75
N GLU A 148 2.35 -11.38 5.60
CA GLU A 148 2.72 -11.87 4.27
C GLU A 148 1.56 -12.65 3.67
N ASN A 149 0.91 -12.05 2.68
CA ASN A 149 -0.23 -12.62 1.97
C ASN A 149 -0.29 -12.10 0.53
N ALA A 150 -1.30 -12.51 -0.22
CA ALA A 150 -1.50 -12.07 -1.60
C ALA A 150 -1.64 -10.55 -1.72
N GLU A 151 -2.25 -9.89 -0.74
CA GLU A 151 -2.40 -8.43 -0.71
C GLU A 151 -1.06 -7.71 -0.60
N SER A 152 -0.16 -8.18 0.27
CA SER A 152 1.18 -7.61 0.41
C SER A 152 1.98 -7.75 -0.89
N ARG A 153 1.90 -8.90 -1.55
CA ARG A 153 2.55 -9.12 -2.86
C ARG A 153 1.99 -8.19 -3.94
N GLU A 154 0.69 -7.94 -3.94
CA GLU A 154 0.05 -6.98 -4.84
C GLU A 154 0.51 -5.54 -4.58
N LYS A 155 0.60 -5.11 -3.33
CA LYS A 155 1.13 -3.79 -2.95
C LYS A 155 2.59 -3.62 -3.38
N ILE A 156 3.43 -4.64 -3.23
CA ILE A 156 4.82 -4.63 -3.72
C ILE A 156 4.83 -4.44 -5.24
N LYS A 157 4.04 -5.22 -5.98
CA LYS A 157 3.93 -5.11 -7.43
C LYS A 157 3.50 -3.71 -7.87
N LEU A 158 2.48 -3.16 -7.22
CA LEU A 158 1.98 -1.80 -7.51
C LEU A 158 3.05 -0.74 -7.19
N GLY A 159 3.68 -0.80 -6.03
CA GLY A 159 4.72 0.13 -5.63
C GLY A 159 5.92 0.12 -6.57
N ARG A 160 6.32 -1.06 -7.05
CA ARG A 160 7.38 -1.20 -8.05
C ARG A 160 6.99 -0.65 -9.42
N ALA A 161 5.76 -0.93 -9.86
CA ALA A 161 5.24 -0.35 -11.10
C ALA A 161 5.26 1.18 -11.04
N TRP A 162 4.83 1.75 -9.91
CA TRP A 162 4.93 3.20 -9.67
C TRP A 162 6.38 3.69 -9.67
N GLN A 163 7.29 3.05 -8.95
CA GLN A 163 8.71 3.43 -8.92
C GLN A 163 9.31 3.49 -10.31
N ASN A 164 9.06 2.48 -11.14
CA ASN A 164 9.59 2.40 -12.50
C ASN A 164 9.05 3.54 -13.40
N ALA A 165 7.78 3.88 -13.24
CA ALA A 165 7.13 4.95 -14.00
C ALA A 165 7.44 6.35 -13.47
N ALA A 166 7.68 6.49 -12.15
CA ALA A 166 7.95 7.76 -11.49
C ALA A 166 9.38 8.30 -11.74
N GLY A 167 10.31 7.41 -12.05
CA GLY A 167 11.69 7.77 -12.39
C GLY A 167 12.71 7.59 -11.26
N SER A 168 13.98 7.84 -11.58
CA SER A 168 15.11 7.47 -10.74
C SER A 168 15.18 8.16 -9.36
N GLN A 169 14.41 9.22 -9.18
CA GLN A 169 14.34 9.95 -7.91
C GLN A 169 13.45 9.24 -6.87
N TYR A 170 12.53 8.39 -7.33
CA TYR A 170 11.50 7.78 -6.50
C TYR A 170 11.79 6.31 -6.23
N ARG A 171 11.45 5.84 -5.02
CA ARG A 171 11.62 4.45 -4.60
C ARG A 171 10.40 4.01 -3.80
N TYR A 172 10.11 2.72 -3.86
CA TYR A 172 9.11 2.06 -3.03
C TYR A 172 9.74 0.89 -2.30
N TYR A 173 9.49 0.80 -1.01
CA TYR A 173 9.96 -0.27 -0.13
C TYR A 173 8.82 -0.79 0.72
N MET A 174 8.61 -2.10 0.69
CA MET A 174 7.83 -2.79 1.72
C MET A 174 8.82 -3.42 2.70
N VAL A 175 8.67 -3.10 3.98
CA VAL A 175 9.62 -3.50 5.01
C VAL A 175 8.93 -4.43 6.00
N PHE A 176 9.46 -5.63 6.14
CA PHE A 176 9.03 -6.63 7.11
C PHE A 176 9.92 -6.59 8.34
N GLN A 177 9.32 -6.86 9.50
CA GLN A 177 10.06 -6.78 10.77
C GLN A 177 11.26 -7.72 10.80
N ASN A 178 11.07 -9.01 10.50
CA ASN A 178 12.12 -10.02 10.52
C ASN A 178 12.16 -10.89 9.26
N LYS A 179 11.14 -10.82 8.41
CA LYS A 179 10.94 -11.73 7.29
C LYS A 179 11.60 -11.21 6.02
N ASP A 180 12.35 -12.08 5.36
CA ASP A 180 12.85 -11.87 4.01
C ASP A 180 11.98 -12.66 3.02
N LEU A 181 11.38 -11.97 2.07
CA LEU A 181 10.57 -12.59 1.02
C LEU A 181 11.37 -12.95 -0.22
N HIS A 182 12.64 -12.57 -0.29
CA HIS A 182 13.47 -12.70 -1.49
C HIS A 182 12.78 -12.10 -2.74
N LEU A 183 12.01 -11.04 -2.55
CA LEU A 183 11.32 -10.30 -3.59
C LEU A 183 11.87 -8.89 -3.67
N GLU A 184 12.20 -8.44 -4.85
CA GLU A 184 12.63 -7.07 -5.08
C GLU A 184 11.50 -6.08 -4.69
N GLY A 185 11.83 -5.10 -3.84
CA GLY A 185 10.86 -4.16 -3.26
C GLY A 185 10.34 -4.56 -1.88
N ALA A 186 10.66 -5.77 -1.40
CA ALA A 186 10.39 -6.25 -0.05
C ALA A 186 11.70 -6.55 0.66
N TYR A 187 11.89 -5.99 1.84
CA TYR A 187 13.15 -6.06 2.58
C TYR A 187 12.87 -6.33 4.05
N ARG A 188 13.82 -6.99 4.70
CA ARG A 188 13.84 -7.07 6.15
C ARG A 188 14.26 -5.71 6.73
N PHE A 189 13.81 -5.39 7.94
CA PHE A 189 14.05 -4.09 8.56
C PHE A 189 15.53 -3.70 8.63
N ASP A 190 16.39 -4.59 9.10
CA ASP A 190 17.83 -4.33 9.21
C ASP A 190 18.53 -4.16 7.84
N GLU A 191 18.05 -4.83 6.80
CA GLU A 191 18.53 -4.70 5.43
C GLU A 191 18.07 -3.34 4.84
N PHE A 192 16.82 -2.99 5.03
CA PHE A 192 16.30 -1.68 4.61
C PHE A 192 17.09 -0.53 5.23
N LEU A 193 17.43 -0.61 6.53
CA LEU A 193 18.22 0.43 7.19
C LEU A 193 19.62 0.60 6.58
N LYS A 194 20.27 -0.49 6.14
CA LYS A 194 21.55 -0.43 5.42
C LYS A 194 21.37 0.28 4.08
N ILE A 195 20.38 -0.14 3.29
CA ILE A 195 20.05 0.51 2.01
C ILE A 195 19.79 1.99 2.22
N LEU A 196 18.99 2.36 3.22
CA LEU A 196 18.66 3.74 3.51
C LEU A 196 19.91 4.57 3.91
N GLY A 197 20.84 3.97 4.65
CA GLY A 197 22.09 4.62 5.04
C GLY A 197 23.01 4.95 3.86
N GLU A 198 22.88 4.24 2.74
CA GLU A 198 23.68 4.43 1.52
C GLU A 198 23.04 5.37 0.49
N LEU A 199 21.80 5.81 0.70
CA LEU A 199 21.06 6.72 -0.20
C LEU A 199 21.33 8.20 0.10
#